data_be2bb8c39363061c2ed1383ab49dcaff
#
_entry.id   be2bb8c39363061c2ed1383ab49dcaff
#
_cell.length_a   1.000
_cell.length_b   1.000
_cell.length_c   1.000
_cell.angle_alpha   90.00
_cell.angle_beta   90.00
_cell.angle_gamma   90.00
#
_symmetry.space_group_name_H-M   'P 1'
#
loop_
_entity.id
_entity.type
_entity.pdbx_description
1 polymer ?
#
loop_
_entity_poly.entity_id
_entity_poly.type
_entity_poly.pdbx_seq_one_letter_code
_entity_poly.pdbx_strand_id
1 'polypeptide(L)'
;MRRVVAMLVFAGALIVAGRGLEAQGDGGYKLVPNWPKLPAGMYFGLKDAPPLPAERDAQAAARRASGRGAAGGGQNANPAGPTNQPGISGLAIDQHDRIYVFNRGVKPVMVFDTDGNLVLSGADQEINGKTINPSWQHSGGVDWEGNVYVIERDAHRIVKLSPKLDKFLLQLGTTNEKGNDATHLNLPSGIAILHNGNMIVTDGYGNNRVILFDKTGKFIKQVAKGAGGPPDKGTGPGEWNLPHKLAVDAAENLYIIDREGHRVEVFDKNLNYLREIKNDWNPWDINISRKGTDGIGWIADHKDERVLRFDLKSGKITAVWGKQGWGPSEFDWVHGIVVDSKGAVYAADTYGQRIQKFVRSGGATD
;
A
#
# COMPACT_ATOMS: atom_id res chain seq x y z
N MET A 1 -60.93 12.82 -51.80
CA MET A 1 -60.30 11.65 -51.24
C MET A 1 -58.87 12.05 -50.75
N ARG A 2 -58.72 12.36 -49.46
CA ARG A 2 -57.44 12.70 -48.88
C ARG A 2 -56.88 11.44 -48.14
N ARG A 3 -55.73 10.93 -48.59
CA ARG A 3 -55.08 9.83 -47.95
C ARG A 3 -54.22 10.40 -46.82
N VAL A 4 -54.47 9.97 -45.59
CA VAL A 4 -53.64 10.22 -44.39
C VAL A 4 -52.63 9.13 -44.35
N VAL A 5 -51.35 9.51 -44.43
CA VAL A 5 -50.16 8.59 -44.17
C VAL A 5 -49.84 8.73 -42.73
N ALA A 6 -50.04 7.66 -41.95
CA ALA A 6 -49.57 7.57 -40.56
C ALA A 6 -48.11 7.18 -40.54
N MET A 7 -47.26 8.07 -40.03
CA MET A 7 -45.84 7.82 -39.75
C MET A 7 -45.73 7.15 -38.37
N LEU A 8 -45.36 5.87 -38.36
CA LEU A 8 -44.97 5.16 -37.13
C LEU A 8 -43.53 5.51 -36.78
N VAL A 9 -43.36 6.29 -35.71
CA VAL A 9 -42.05 6.55 -35.10
C VAL A 9 -41.72 5.37 -34.18
N PHE A 10 -40.77 4.54 -34.58
CA PHE A 10 -40.15 3.55 -33.69
C PHE A 10 -39.15 4.26 -32.79
N ALA A 11 -39.51 4.49 -31.55
CA ALA A 11 -38.56 4.85 -30.51
C ALA A 11 -37.78 3.59 -30.08
N GLY A 12 -36.61 3.40 -30.64
CA GLY A 12 -35.65 2.38 -30.18
C GLY A 12 -35.04 2.81 -28.84
N ALA A 13 -35.49 2.23 -27.75
CA ALA A 13 -34.85 2.35 -26.49
C ALA A 13 -33.52 1.57 -26.56
N LEU A 14 -32.39 2.29 -26.59
CA LEU A 14 -31.09 1.73 -26.41
C LEU A 14 -30.98 1.32 -24.92
N ILE A 15 -31.18 0.04 -24.63
CA ILE A 15 -30.85 -0.53 -23.32
C ILE A 15 -29.33 -0.66 -23.32
N VAL A 16 -28.65 0.35 -22.75
CA VAL A 16 -27.27 0.20 -22.30
C VAL A 16 -27.32 -0.75 -21.11
N ALA A 17 -27.07 -2.02 -21.36
CA ALA A 17 -26.83 -2.99 -20.31
C ALA A 17 -25.53 -2.59 -19.61
N GLY A 18 -25.65 -1.72 -18.60
CA GLY A 18 -24.61 -1.59 -17.58
C GLY A 18 -24.44 -2.98 -16.97
N ARG A 19 -23.31 -3.63 -17.23
CA ARG A 19 -22.91 -4.79 -16.45
C ARG A 19 -22.72 -4.30 -15.02
N GLY A 20 -23.78 -4.40 -14.22
CA GLY A 20 -23.69 -4.30 -12.78
C GLY A 20 -22.65 -5.31 -12.32
N LEU A 21 -21.66 -4.86 -11.59
CA LEU A 21 -20.84 -5.74 -10.79
C LEU A 21 -21.83 -6.59 -9.96
N GLU A 22 -21.94 -7.88 -10.29
CA GLU A 22 -22.61 -8.83 -9.39
C GLU A 22 -21.99 -8.59 -8.02
N ALA A 23 -22.81 -8.40 -7.00
CA ALA A 23 -22.37 -8.17 -5.63
C ALA A 23 -21.52 -9.39 -5.23
N GLN A 24 -20.21 -9.25 -5.36
CA GLN A 24 -19.28 -10.29 -4.92
C GLN A 24 -19.34 -10.27 -3.40
N GLY A 25 -19.69 -11.40 -2.80
CA GLY A 25 -19.74 -11.53 -1.35
C GLY A 25 -18.37 -11.29 -0.71
N ASP A 26 -18.35 -11.18 0.61
CA ASP A 26 -17.13 -10.96 1.43
C ASP A 26 -16.11 -12.11 1.36
N GLY A 27 -16.38 -13.15 0.56
CA GLY A 27 -15.54 -14.34 0.44
C GLY A 27 -15.43 -15.14 1.74
N GLY A 28 -16.35 -14.91 2.69
CA GLY A 28 -16.34 -15.55 4.00
C GLY A 28 -15.37 -14.92 4.99
N TYR A 29 -14.81 -13.75 4.71
CA TYR A 29 -13.93 -13.04 5.64
C TYR A 29 -14.71 -12.42 6.79
N LYS A 30 -14.26 -12.66 8.01
CA LYS A 30 -14.84 -12.11 9.25
C LYS A 30 -13.80 -11.36 10.04
N LEU A 31 -14.20 -10.21 10.57
CA LEU A 31 -13.36 -9.40 11.45
C LEU A 31 -13.04 -10.17 12.75
N VAL A 32 -11.75 -10.15 13.11
CA VAL A 32 -11.27 -10.56 14.42
C VAL A 32 -11.29 -9.34 15.34
N PRO A 33 -12.13 -9.33 16.38
CA PRO A 33 -12.22 -8.17 17.26
C PRO A 33 -10.95 -7.98 18.08
N ASN A 34 -10.65 -6.71 18.44
CA ASN A 34 -9.56 -6.35 19.34
C ASN A 34 -8.15 -6.81 18.91
N TRP A 35 -7.91 -6.87 17.61
CA TRP A 35 -6.57 -7.06 17.06
C TRP A 35 -6.03 -5.73 16.54
N PRO A 36 -4.77 -5.33 16.83
CA PRO A 36 -3.84 -5.94 17.78
C PRO A 36 -4.11 -5.53 19.23
N LYS A 37 -3.48 -6.21 20.17
CA LYS A 37 -3.53 -5.93 21.61
C LYS A 37 -2.47 -4.88 21.94
N LEU A 38 -2.81 -3.60 21.85
CA LEU A 38 -1.88 -2.54 22.21
C LEU A 38 -1.70 -2.48 23.73
N PRO A 39 -0.44 -2.36 24.21
CA PRO A 39 -0.17 -2.05 25.61
C PRO A 39 -0.84 -0.76 26.05
N ALA A 40 -1.17 -0.65 27.34
CA ALA A 40 -1.79 0.55 27.89
C ALA A 40 -0.95 1.79 27.60
N GLY A 41 -1.61 2.86 27.16
CA GLY A 41 -0.95 4.12 26.79
C GLY A 41 -0.21 4.11 25.45
N MET A 42 -0.32 3.04 24.66
CA MET A 42 0.27 2.96 23.32
C MET A 42 -0.82 3.11 22.25
N TYR A 43 -0.57 3.95 21.25
CA TYR A 43 -1.51 4.27 20.18
C TYR A 43 -0.79 4.31 18.84
N PHE A 44 -1.53 4.06 17.77
CA PHE A 44 -1.03 4.25 16.42
C PHE A 44 -1.11 5.73 16.03
N GLY A 45 0.02 6.30 15.62
CA GLY A 45 0.08 7.64 15.05
C GLY A 45 -0.08 8.81 16.00
N LEU A 46 -0.20 8.59 17.31
CA LEU A 46 -0.42 9.63 18.29
C LEU A 46 0.51 9.48 19.48
N LYS A 47 0.79 10.62 20.15
CA LYS A 47 1.41 10.62 21.49
C LYS A 47 0.42 10.26 22.57
N ASP A 48 -0.84 10.66 22.36
CA ASP A 48 -1.94 10.59 23.31
C ASP A 48 -3.07 9.71 22.77
N ALA A 49 -4.11 9.51 23.57
CA ALA A 49 -5.29 8.76 23.18
C ALA A 49 -5.90 9.29 21.87
N PRO A 50 -6.42 8.40 21.02
CA PRO A 50 -7.08 8.83 19.81
C PRO A 50 -8.27 9.75 20.12
N PRO A 51 -8.62 10.68 19.20
CA PRO A 51 -9.76 11.56 19.37
C PRO A 51 -11.05 10.80 19.66
N LEU A 52 -11.96 11.40 20.39
CA LEU A 52 -13.29 10.86 20.63
C LEU A 52 -14.04 10.64 19.30
N PRO A 53 -14.97 9.66 19.21
CA PRO A 53 -15.68 9.36 17.98
C PRO A 53 -16.28 10.58 17.27
N ALA A 54 -16.92 11.49 18.01
CA ALA A 54 -17.50 12.72 17.46
C ALA A 54 -16.45 13.66 16.84
N GLU A 55 -15.27 13.75 17.43
CA GLU A 55 -14.16 14.55 16.88
C GLU A 55 -13.60 13.92 15.62
N ARG A 56 -13.53 12.58 15.55
CA ARG A 56 -13.12 11.84 14.37
C ARG A 56 -14.07 12.07 13.22
N ASP A 57 -15.38 11.98 13.47
CA ASP A 57 -16.42 12.22 12.46
C ASP A 57 -16.33 13.63 11.89
N ALA A 58 -16.13 14.64 12.75
CA ALA A 58 -15.93 16.01 12.32
C ALA A 58 -14.64 16.18 11.48
N GLN A 59 -13.54 15.56 11.88
CA GLN A 59 -12.28 15.58 11.11
C GLN A 59 -12.42 14.86 9.78
N ALA A 60 -13.10 13.72 9.73
CA ALA A 60 -13.37 12.99 8.51
C ALA A 60 -14.26 13.80 7.55
N ALA A 61 -15.30 14.45 8.06
CA ALA A 61 -16.15 15.34 7.28
C ALA A 61 -15.38 16.54 6.72
N ALA A 62 -14.51 17.16 7.52
CA ALA A 62 -13.66 18.28 7.09
C ALA A 62 -12.66 17.86 6.00
N ARG A 63 -12.06 16.68 6.11
CA ARG A 63 -11.17 16.13 5.05
C ARG A 63 -11.91 15.89 3.74
N ARG A 64 -13.12 15.33 3.81
CA ARG A 64 -13.98 15.12 2.64
C ARG A 64 -14.36 16.44 1.97
N ALA A 65 -14.78 17.42 2.77
CA ALA A 65 -15.15 18.75 2.27
C ALA A 65 -13.99 19.50 1.61
N SER A 66 -12.75 19.26 2.06
CA SER A 66 -11.53 19.86 1.48
C SER A 66 -11.03 19.15 0.22
N GLY A 67 -11.70 18.09 -0.26
CA GLY A 67 -11.27 17.28 -1.40
C GLY A 67 -10.01 16.44 -1.14
N ARG A 68 -9.45 16.48 0.08
CA ARG A 68 -8.22 15.76 0.43
C ARG A 68 -8.41 14.24 0.55
N GLY A 69 -9.65 13.77 0.55
CA GLY A 69 -9.97 12.34 0.57
C GLY A 69 -10.16 11.73 -0.82
N ALA A 70 -10.56 12.52 -1.83
CA ALA A 70 -10.87 12.01 -3.18
C ALA A 70 -9.72 12.18 -4.18
N ALA A 71 -8.90 13.20 -4.00
CA ALA A 71 -7.67 13.35 -4.78
C ALA A 71 -6.55 12.77 -3.95
N GLY A 72 -6.08 11.61 -4.34
CA GLY A 72 -4.87 11.01 -3.80
C GLY A 72 -3.82 12.09 -3.60
N GLY A 73 -2.94 11.95 -2.64
CA GLY A 73 -1.88 12.92 -2.34
C GLY A 73 -1.13 13.34 -3.60
N GLY A 74 -1.83 14.10 -4.43
CA GLY A 74 -1.31 14.71 -5.63
C GLY A 74 -0.17 15.62 -5.21
N GLN A 75 0.83 15.68 -5.95
CA GLN A 75 2.07 16.47 -6.06
C GLN A 75 2.24 17.76 -5.22
N ASN A 76 1.29 18.10 -4.36
CA ASN A 76 1.37 19.12 -3.32
C ASN A 76 1.70 18.47 -1.96
N ALA A 77 2.65 17.53 -1.94
CA ALA A 77 3.42 17.31 -0.73
C ALA A 77 4.02 18.67 -0.41
N ASN A 78 3.59 19.26 0.71
CA ASN A 78 4.10 20.53 1.19
C ASN A 78 5.64 20.50 1.07
N PRO A 79 6.26 21.32 0.21
CA PRO A 79 7.70 21.22 -0.03
C PRO A 79 8.56 21.56 1.19
N ALA A 80 7.95 21.83 2.33
CA ALA A 80 8.63 22.40 3.49
C ALA A 80 8.27 21.77 4.83
N GLY A 81 7.64 20.58 4.91
CA GLY A 81 7.34 20.04 6.24
C GLY A 81 6.86 18.60 6.28
N PRO A 82 7.00 17.96 7.45
CA PRO A 82 6.53 16.60 7.67
C PRO A 82 5.04 16.51 7.38
N THR A 83 4.60 15.39 6.80
CA THR A 83 3.18 15.12 6.68
C THR A 83 2.59 15.00 8.08
N ASN A 84 1.80 15.97 8.51
CA ASN A 84 1.04 15.92 9.76
C ASN A 84 -0.11 14.89 9.66
N GLN A 85 0.09 13.81 8.92
CA GLN A 85 -0.87 12.72 8.82
C GLN A 85 -0.60 11.74 9.95
N PRO A 86 -1.47 11.64 10.94
CA PRO A 86 -1.34 10.64 11.99
C PRO A 86 -1.55 9.24 11.43
N GLY A 87 -1.18 8.24 12.20
CA GLY A 87 -1.56 6.87 11.94
C GLY A 87 -0.52 5.99 11.28
N ILE A 88 -1.00 4.85 10.83
CA ILE A 88 -0.18 3.80 10.25
C ILE A 88 0.12 4.16 8.81
N SER A 89 1.40 4.14 8.43
CA SER A 89 1.83 4.46 7.07
C SER A 89 1.98 3.24 6.17
N GLY A 90 2.08 2.04 6.73
CA GLY A 90 2.17 0.81 5.97
C GLY A 90 2.36 -0.41 6.84
N LEU A 91 2.25 -1.57 6.22
CA LEU A 91 2.48 -2.88 6.83
C LEU A 91 3.54 -3.64 6.03
N ALA A 92 4.25 -4.55 6.72
CA ALA A 92 4.99 -5.64 6.13
C ALA A 92 4.81 -6.91 6.95
N ILE A 93 5.13 -8.06 6.37
CA ILE A 93 5.03 -9.35 7.06
C ILE A 93 6.25 -10.19 6.73
N ASP A 94 6.83 -10.84 7.72
CA ASP A 94 7.98 -11.72 7.53
C ASP A 94 7.57 -13.19 7.32
N GLN A 95 8.56 -14.05 7.09
CA GLN A 95 8.37 -15.48 6.90
C GLN A 95 7.84 -16.25 8.12
N HIS A 96 7.82 -15.61 9.29
CA HIS A 96 7.30 -16.15 10.55
C HIS A 96 5.92 -15.59 10.89
N ASP A 97 5.26 -14.95 9.92
CA ASP A 97 3.95 -14.29 10.09
C ASP A 97 3.95 -13.16 11.12
N ARG A 98 5.12 -12.53 11.38
CA ARG A 98 5.16 -11.33 12.21
C ARG A 98 4.76 -10.12 11.38
N ILE A 99 3.82 -9.36 11.91
CA ILE A 99 3.25 -8.17 11.26
C ILE A 99 4.03 -6.94 11.71
N TYR A 100 4.75 -6.32 10.78
CA TYR A 100 5.49 -5.07 10.99
C TYR A 100 4.61 -3.90 10.64
N VAL A 101 4.48 -2.98 11.58
CA VAL A 101 3.66 -1.78 11.45
C VAL A 101 4.57 -0.57 11.40
N PHE A 102 4.52 0.16 10.30
CA PHE A 102 5.21 1.44 10.14
C PHE A 102 4.28 2.56 10.60
N ASN A 103 4.68 3.23 11.68
CA ASN A 103 3.80 4.08 12.45
C ASN A 103 4.36 5.51 12.57
N ARG A 104 3.53 6.50 12.27
CA ARG A 104 3.88 7.92 12.40
C ARG A 104 3.67 8.44 13.81
N GLY A 105 4.09 7.67 14.80
CA GLY A 105 3.93 7.93 16.22
C GLY A 105 5.21 7.73 17.00
N VAL A 106 5.06 7.67 18.32
CA VAL A 106 6.19 7.56 19.28
C VAL A 106 7.07 6.33 19.01
N LYS A 107 6.47 5.25 18.55
CA LYS A 107 7.20 4.04 18.15
C LYS A 107 7.12 3.88 16.63
N PRO A 108 8.17 4.28 15.90
CA PRO A 108 8.17 4.23 14.43
C PRO A 108 7.96 2.85 13.83
N VAL A 109 8.45 1.81 14.50
CA VAL A 109 8.24 0.42 14.10
C VAL A 109 7.68 -0.36 15.27
N MET A 110 6.57 -1.07 15.02
CA MET A 110 5.96 -2.01 15.95
C MET A 110 5.80 -3.35 15.26
N VAL A 111 6.03 -4.45 15.96
CA VAL A 111 5.92 -5.81 15.42
C VAL A 111 5.00 -6.61 16.29
N PHE A 112 4.01 -7.24 15.67
CA PHE A 112 3.01 -8.07 16.34
C PHE A 112 3.08 -9.50 15.84
N ASP A 113 2.72 -10.46 16.73
CA ASP A 113 2.41 -11.82 16.30
C ASP A 113 0.98 -11.91 15.72
N THR A 114 0.63 -13.07 15.19
CA THR A 114 -0.72 -13.30 14.62
C THR A 114 -1.84 -13.22 15.65
N ASP A 115 -1.54 -13.40 16.94
CA ASP A 115 -2.50 -13.26 18.03
C ASP A 115 -2.67 -11.82 18.50
N GLY A 116 -1.87 -10.90 17.94
CA GLY A 116 -1.92 -9.47 18.21
C GLY A 116 -1.10 -9.03 19.41
N ASN A 117 -0.21 -9.89 19.94
CA ASN A 117 0.69 -9.48 21.00
C ASN A 117 1.86 -8.67 20.42
N LEU A 118 2.24 -7.57 21.06
CA LEU A 118 3.42 -6.79 20.68
C LEU A 118 4.69 -7.56 21.05
N VAL A 119 5.50 -7.91 20.05
CA VAL A 119 6.74 -8.68 20.23
C VAL A 119 8.00 -7.82 20.14
N LEU A 120 7.92 -6.67 19.44
CA LEU A 120 9.03 -5.73 19.33
C LEU A 120 8.45 -4.33 19.02
N SER A 121 9.08 -3.29 19.56
CA SER A 121 8.88 -1.91 19.13
C SER A 121 10.17 -1.11 19.27
N GLY A 122 10.38 -0.12 18.41
CA GLY A 122 11.61 0.64 18.43
C GLY A 122 11.76 1.62 17.28
N ALA A 123 13.03 1.90 16.96
CA ALA A 123 13.47 2.91 16.00
C ALA A 123 13.11 4.36 16.42
N ASP A 124 12.78 4.56 17.71
CA ASP A 124 12.46 5.85 18.33
C ASP A 124 13.67 6.52 19.01
N GLN A 125 14.80 5.86 19.00
CA GLN A 125 16.06 6.36 19.58
C GLN A 125 17.10 6.64 18.51
N GLU A 126 18.06 7.47 18.84
CA GLU A 126 19.23 7.66 18.02
C GLU A 126 20.05 6.37 17.96
N ILE A 127 20.41 5.95 16.75
CA ILE A 127 21.23 4.78 16.46
C ILE A 127 22.49 5.24 15.74
N ASN A 128 23.62 5.28 16.42
CA ASN A 128 24.91 5.72 15.89
C ASN A 128 24.86 7.13 15.23
N GLY A 129 24.29 8.10 15.92
CA GLY A 129 24.17 9.47 15.42
C GLY A 129 23.07 9.68 14.36
N LYS A 130 22.22 8.68 14.13
CA LYS A 130 21.14 8.72 13.15
C LYS A 130 19.80 8.44 13.80
N THR A 131 18.76 9.12 13.34
CA THR A 131 17.39 8.94 13.81
C THR A 131 16.45 8.58 12.68
N ILE A 132 15.37 7.87 12.99
CA ILE A 132 14.20 7.75 12.15
C ILE A 132 13.20 8.83 12.57
N ASN A 133 12.76 9.65 11.62
CA ASN A 133 11.68 10.59 11.88
C ASN A 133 10.33 9.95 11.56
N PRO A 134 9.49 9.65 12.56
CA PRO A 134 8.23 8.96 12.33
C PRO A 134 7.30 9.72 11.39
N SER A 135 7.27 11.06 11.47
CA SER A 135 6.39 11.88 10.64
C SER A 135 6.73 11.83 9.14
N TRP A 136 7.94 11.39 8.78
CA TRP A 136 8.39 11.24 7.40
C TRP A 136 8.12 9.85 6.82
N GLN A 137 7.71 8.90 7.66
CA GLN A 137 7.48 7.53 7.21
C GLN A 137 6.32 7.44 6.23
N HIS A 138 6.52 6.62 5.21
CA HIS A 138 5.47 6.26 4.27
C HIS A 138 5.15 4.77 4.32
N SER A 139 6.12 3.91 4.55
CA SER A 139 5.97 2.46 4.57
C SER A 139 7.29 1.81 4.96
N GLY A 140 7.40 0.52 4.71
CA GLY A 140 8.64 -0.23 4.85
C GLY A 140 8.52 -1.65 4.32
N GLY A 141 9.55 -2.42 4.59
CA GLY A 141 9.65 -3.83 4.23
C GLY A 141 10.47 -4.60 5.24
N VAL A 142 10.52 -5.90 5.09
CA VAL A 142 11.35 -6.81 5.88
C VAL A 142 12.00 -7.83 4.95
N ASP A 143 13.30 -8.12 5.15
CA ASP A 143 13.99 -9.15 4.40
C ASP A 143 13.95 -10.52 5.09
N TRP A 144 14.50 -11.52 4.42
CA TRP A 144 14.54 -12.91 4.89
C TRP A 144 15.40 -13.11 6.15
N GLU A 145 16.29 -12.17 6.46
CA GLU A 145 17.11 -12.17 7.67
C GLU A 145 16.40 -11.44 8.83
N GLY A 146 15.24 -10.83 8.56
CA GLY A 146 14.45 -10.03 9.50
C GLY A 146 14.93 -8.58 9.62
N ASN A 147 15.83 -8.12 8.74
CA ASN A 147 16.20 -6.70 8.72
C ASN A 147 15.01 -5.86 8.22
N VAL A 148 14.83 -4.70 8.85
CA VAL A 148 13.67 -3.83 8.60
C VAL A 148 14.08 -2.65 7.75
N TYR A 149 13.33 -2.41 6.68
CA TYR A 149 13.53 -1.25 5.81
C TYR A 149 12.45 -0.22 6.11
N VAL A 150 12.86 0.99 6.48
CA VAL A 150 11.96 2.10 6.75
C VAL A 150 12.07 3.11 5.63
N ILE A 151 10.94 3.42 4.98
CA ILE A 151 10.87 4.44 3.95
C ILE A 151 10.55 5.77 4.62
N GLU A 152 11.53 6.65 4.69
CA GLU A 152 11.36 8.04 5.10
C GLU A 152 11.15 8.90 3.84
N ARG A 153 9.91 8.91 3.36
CA ARG A 153 9.51 9.55 2.11
C ARG A 153 10.00 10.99 2.01
N ASP A 154 9.69 11.79 3.02
CA ASP A 154 9.96 13.24 3.01
C ASP A 154 11.45 13.56 3.25
N ALA A 155 12.24 12.57 3.68
CA ALA A 155 13.69 12.65 3.75
C ALA A 155 14.38 12.10 2.49
N HIS A 156 13.63 11.67 1.48
CA HIS A 156 14.13 11.12 0.23
C HIS A 156 15.06 9.91 0.39
N ARG A 157 14.84 9.07 1.43
CA ARG A 157 15.69 7.93 1.73
C ARG A 157 14.93 6.71 2.20
N ILE A 158 15.61 5.57 2.12
CA ILE A 158 15.19 4.31 2.75
C ILE A 158 16.33 3.84 3.64
N VAL A 159 16.02 3.45 4.87
CA VAL A 159 17.01 3.00 5.85
C VAL A 159 16.79 1.53 6.17
N LYS A 160 17.86 0.73 6.10
CA LYS A 160 17.86 -0.67 6.57
C LYS A 160 18.33 -0.71 8.03
N LEU A 161 17.52 -1.29 8.89
CA LEU A 161 17.81 -1.54 10.30
C LEU A 161 18.03 -3.03 10.56
N SER A 162 18.79 -3.35 11.60
CA SER A 162 18.92 -4.71 12.12
C SER A 162 17.56 -5.27 12.59
N PRO A 163 17.43 -6.61 12.76
CA PRO A 163 16.19 -7.23 13.25
C PRO A 163 15.75 -6.76 14.64
N LYS A 164 16.70 -6.25 15.45
CA LYS A 164 16.44 -5.68 16.78
C LYS A 164 16.17 -4.18 16.76
N LEU A 165 16.18 -3.55 15.60
CA LEU A 165 16.01 -2.11 15.39
C LEU A 165 17.09 -1.25 16.08
N ASP A 166 18.26 -1.82 16.37
CA ASP A 166 19.32 -1.20 17.15
C ASP A 166 20.56 -0.80 16.32
N LYS A 167 20.57 -1.09 15.00
CA LYS A 167 21.68 -0.75 14.10
C LYS A 167 21.17 -0.24 12.75
N PHE A 168 21.80 0.81 12.24
CA PHE A 168 21.69 1.22 10.83
C PHE A 168 22.65 0.37 10.00
N LEU A 169 22.14 -0.36 9.02
CA LEU A 169 22.93 -1.26 8.19
C LEU A 169 23.21 -0.71 6.79
N LEU A 170 22.22 0.00 6.21
CA LEU A 170 22.29 0.53 4.84
C LEU A 170 21.37 1.76 4.72
N GLN A 171 21.69 2.67 3.81
CA GLN A 171 20.82 3.74 3.37
C GLN A 171 20.80 3.79 1.85
N LEU A 172 19.60 3.89 1.27
CA LEU A 172 19.37 4.25 -0.13
C LEU A 172 18.87 5.69 -0.19
N GLY A 173 19.34 6.45 -1.16
CA GLY A 173 19.07 7.88 -1.25
C GLY A 173 19.93 8.72 -0.31
N THR A 174 19.95 10.03 -0.55
CA THR A 174 20.67 11.01 0.26
C THR A 174 19.69 11.78 1.13
N THR A 175 19.97 11.87 2.43
CA THR A 175 19.04 12.49 3.39
C THR A 175 18.76 13.95 3.04
N ASN A 176 17.48 14.28 2.86
CA ASN A 176 16.96 15.61 2.50
C ASN A 176 17.44 16.16 1.14
N GLU A 177 18.02 15.30 0.30
CA GLU A 177 18.44 15.66 -1.04
C GLU A 177 17.63 14.85 -2.07
N LYS A 178 16.76 15.52 -2.80
CA LYS A 178 15.97 14.89 -3.87
C LYS A 178 16.75 14.82 -5.17
N GLY A 179 16.57 13.74 -5.91
CA GLY A 179 17.13 13.60 -7.26
C GLY A 179 16.60 12.38 -7.97
N ASN A 180 17.01 12.17 -9.22
CA ASN A 180 16.57 11.04 -10.05
C ASN A 180 17.73 10.23 -10.65
N ASP A 181 18.92 10.39 -10.09
CA ASP A 181 20.11 9.62 -10.47
C ASP A 181 20.24 8.29 -9.72
N ALA A 182 21.40 7.66 -9.79
CA ALA A 182 21.69 6.36 -9.17
C ALA A 182 21.80 6.40 -7.64
N THR A 183 21.97 7.57 -7.03
CA THR A 183 22.26 7.77 -5.61
C THR A 183 21.19 8.56 -4.85
N HIS A 184 20.31 9.24 -5.56
CA HIS A 184 19.24 10.05 -4.99
C HIS A 184 17.86 9.43 -5.28
N LEU A 185 16.94 9.60 -4.34
CA LEU A 185 15.51 9.31 -4.48
C LEU A 185 14.71 10.62 -4.43
N ASN A 186 13.45 10.56 -4.81
CA ASN A 186 12.54 11.69 -4.68
C ASN A 186 11.16 11.23 -4.22
N LEU A 187 10.95 11.27 -2.91
CA LEU A 187 9.72 10.84 -2.25
C LEU A 187 9.38 9.35 -2.53
N PRO A 188 10.28 8.41 -2.15
CA PRO A 188 10.05 6.97 -2.36
C PRO A 188 8.79 6.48 -1.63
N SER A 189 8.11 5.49 -2.19
CA SER A 189 6.78 5.05 -1.75
C SER A 189 6.71 3.59 -1.30
N GLY A 190 7.52 2.70 -1.87
CA GLY A 190 7.50 1.26 -1.58
C GLY A 190 8.86 0.59 -1.76
N ILE A 191 9.01 -0.57 -1.12
CA ILE A 191 10.18 -1.43 -1.26
C ILE A 191 9.77 -2.90 -1.17
N ALA A 192 10.40 -3.75 -1.98
CA ALA A 192 10.40 -5.20 -1.82
C ALA A 192 11.82 -5.75 -1.90
N ILE A 193 12.08 -6.83 -1.17
CA ILE A 193 13.38 -7.46 -1.11
C ILE A 193 13.29 -8.86 -1.69
N LEU A 194 14.11 -9.15 -2.70
CA LEU A 194 14.24 -10.44 -3.34
C LEU A 194 15.05 -11.44 -2.49
N HIS A 195 14.94 -12.73 -2.79
CA HIS A 195 15.66 -13.77 -2.03
C HIS A 195 17.19 -13.60 -2.06
N ASN A 196 17.73 -13.03 -3.13
CA ASN A 196 19.17 -12.77 -3.23
C ASN A 196 19.61 -11.49 -2.51
N GLY A 197 18.68 -10.78 -1.85
CA GLY A 197 18.90 -9.53 -1.14
C GLY A 197 18.81 -8.28 -2.01
N ASN A 198 18.59 -8.40 -3.33
CA ASN A 198 18.35 -7.24 -4.19
C ASN A 198 17.04 -6.55 -3.78
N MET A 199 17.00 -5.24 -4.01
CA MET A 199 15.90 -4.40 -3.57
C MET A 199 15.22 -3.73 -4.77
N ILE A 200 13.89 -3.83 -4.80
CA ILE A 200 13.06 -3.12 -5.76
C ILE A 200 12.43 -1.94 -5.03
N VAL A 201 12.63 -0.74 -5.51
CA VAL A 201 12.13 0.50 -4.91
C VAL A 201 11.17 1.18 -5.88
N THR A 202 9.98 1.53 -5.41
CA THR A 202 9.11 2.47 -6.10
C THR A 202 9.44 3.89 -5.63
N ASP A 203 10.00 4.69 -6.51
CA ASP A 203 10.34 6.10 -6.29
C ASP A 203 9.27 6.97 -6.96
N GLY A 204 8.04 6.85 -6.42
CA GLY A 204 6.81 7.16 -7.14
C GLY A 204 6.36 8.60 -7.05
N TYR A 205 6.38 9.21 -5.85
CA TYR A 205 5.77 10.53 -5.68
C TYR A 205 6.49 11.66 -6.40
N GLY A 206 7.81 11.56 -6.56
CA GLY A 206 8.60 12.62 -7.18
C GLY A 206 9.20 12.26 -8.53
N ASN A 207 9.49 10.98 -8.78
CA ASN A 207 10.22 10.54 -9.96
C ASN A 207 9.45 9.62 -10.90
N ASN A 208 8.32 9.05 -10.48
CA ASN A 208 7.56 8.06 -11.27
C ASN A 208 8.45 6.97 -11.88
N ARG A 209 9.31 6.37 -11.07
CA ARG A 209 10.21 5.30 -11.50
C ARG A 209 10.21 4.12 -10.53
N VAL A 210 10.64 2.97 -11.05
CA VAL A 210 10.93 1.77 -10.27
C VAL A 210 12.41 1.42 -10.46
N ILE A 211 13.11 1.18 -9.36
CA ILE A 211 14.56 0.99 -9.35
C ILE A 211 14.90 -0.39 -8.78
N LEU A 212 15.86 -1.06 -9.39
CA LEU A 212 16.52 -2.24 -8.89
C LEU A 212 17.90 -1.87 -8.34
N PHE A 213 18.12 -2.12 -7.06
CA PHE A 213 19.41 -2.05 -6.40
C PHE A 213 19.91 -3.46 -6.05
N ASP A 214 21.21 -3.65 -5.98
CA ASP A 214 21.76 -4.86 -5.39
C ASP A 214 21.69 -4.82 -3.85
N LYS A 215 22.04 -5.94 -3.20
CA LYS A 215 22.01 -6.07 -1.74
C LYS A 215 22.94 -5.10 -0.98
N THR A 216 23.89 -4.48 -1.67
CA THR A 216 24.80 -3.46 -1.11
C THR A 216 24.31 -2.04 -1.29
N GLY A 217 23.17 -1.86 -1.99
CA GLY A 217 22.60 -0.55 -2.30
C GLY A 217 23.13 0.07 -3.59
N LYS A 218 23.90 -0.67 -4.39
CA LYS A 218 24.36 -0.20 -5.69
C LYS A 218 23.25 -0.27 -6.73
N PHE A 219 23.04 0.82 -7.46
CA PHE A 219 22.10 0.88 -8.58
C PHE A 219 22.45 -0.15 -9.66
N ILE A 220 21.45 -0.88 -10.14
CA ILE A 220 21.56 -1.83 -11.24
C ILE A 220 20.80 -1.31 -12.46
N LYS A 221 19.49 -1.04 -12.32
CA LYS A 221 18.58 -0.71 -13.41
C LYS A 221 17.39 0.08 -12.90
N GLN A 222 16.76 0.84 -13.76
CA GLN A 222 15.45 1.44 -13.50
C GLN A 222 14.52 1.28 -14.69
N VAL A 223 13.22 1.39 -14.41
CA VAL A 223 12.15 1.58 -15.40
C VAL A 223 11.47 2.89 -15.10
N ALA A 224 11.49 3.80 -16.08
CA ALA A 224 10.85 5.09 -16.04
C ALA A 224 10.52 5.51 -17.48
N LYS A 225 9.52 6.39 -17.68
CA LYS A 225 9.30 7.02 -18.97
C LYS A 225 10.36 8.10 -19.18
N GLY A 226 11.12 7.94 -20.26
CA GLY A 226 12.16 8.91 -20.65
C GLY A 226 13.44 8.84 -19.80
N ALA A 227 14.59 9.10 -20.42
CA ALA A 227 15.86 9.18 -19.72
C ALA A 227 15.93 10.48 -18.91
N GLY A 228 15.56 10.43 -17.63
CA GLY A 228 15.87 11.49 -16.66
C GLY A 228 14.92 12.69 -16.59
N GLY A 229 13.69 12.58 -17.10
CA GLY A 229 12.70 13.64 -16.99
C GLY A 229 11.63 13.40 -15.95
N PRO A 230 11.03 14.45 -15.38
CA PRO A 230 9.83 14.32 -14.59
C PRO A 230 8.65 13.84 -15.45
N PRO A 231 7.61 13.41 -14.82
CA PRO A 231 6.69 12.39 -15.20
C PRO A 231 5.68 12.86 -16.23
N ASP A 232 5.96 12.64 -17.45
CA ASP A 232 4.86 12.53 -18.38
C ASP A 232 4.13 11.22 -18.06
N LYS A 233 2.94 11.37 -17.52
CA LYS A 233 2.04 10.29 -17.20
C LYS A 233 1.71 9.51 -18.46
N GLY A 234 2.18 8.27 -18.56
CA GLY A 234 1.91 7.43 -19.70
C GLY A 234 0.94 6.30 -19.37
N THR A 235 0.55 5.56 -20.39
CA THR A 235 -0.32 4.39 -20.27
C THR A 235 0.34 3.13 -20.79
N GLY A 236 1.53 3.23 -21.35
CA GLY A 236 2.32 2.11 -21.80
C GLY A 236 3.05 1.39 -20.66
N PRO A 237 3.67 0.24 -20.96
CA PRO A 237 4.45 -0.51 -19.98
C PRO A 237 5.60 0.31 -19.38
N GLY A 238 5.65 0.40 -18.05
CA GLY A 238 6.65 1.19 -17.33
C GLY A 238 6.47 2.71 -17.41
N GLU A 239 5.37 3.17 -18.01
CA GLU A 239 4.98 4.57 -18.05
C GLU A 239 4.09 4.89 -16.86
N TRP A 240 4.73 5.08 -15.72
CA TRP A 240 4.05 5.19 -14.43
C TRP A 240 3.29 6.50 -14.24
N ASN A 241 2.15 6.39 -13.54
CA ASN A 241 1.48 7.51 -12.94
C ASN A 241 1.38 7.30 -11.42
N LEU A 242 2.51 7.38 -10.74
CA LEU A 242 2.74 7.12 -9.34
C LEU A 242 2.85 5.62 -8.98
N PRO A 243 3.98 4.96 -9.31
CA PRO A 243 4.26 3.61 -8.79
C PRO A 243 4.34 3.69 -7.27
N HIS A 244 3.39 3.05 -6.57
CA HIS A 244 3.17 3.32 -5.15
C HIS A 244 3.69 2.21 -4.24
N LYS A 245 3.17 1.02 -4.38
CA LYS A 245 3.54 -0.18 -3.60
C LYS A 245 3.79 -1.34 -4.54
N LEU A 246 4.38 -2.39 -3.99
CA LEU A 246 4.63 -3.60 -4.76
C LEU A 246 4.63 -4.83 -3.87
N ALA A 247 4.30 -5.97 -4.48
CA ALA A 247 4.43 -7.29 -3.89
C ALA A 247 5.22 -8.21 -4.83
N VAL A 248 5.73 -9.30 -4.27
CA VAL A 248 6.53 -10.29 -4.98
C VAL A 248 5.88 -11.66 -4.81
N ASP A 249 5.68 -12.38 -5.92
CA ASP A 249 5.20 -13.77 -5.87
C ASP A 249 6.35 -14.77 -5.63
N ALA A 250 6.02 -16.05 -5.49
CA ALA A 250 7.01 -17.10 -5.24
C ALA A 250 8.00 -17.32 -6.40
N ALA A 251 7.66 -16.89 -7.60
CA ALA A 251 8.56 -16.91 -8.77
C ALA A 251 9.40 -15.64 -8.90
N GLU A 252 9.31 -14.75 -7.91
CA GLU A 252 9.93 -13.42 -7.89
C GLU A 252 9.44 -12.51 -9.01
N ASN A 253 8.20 -12.68 -9.49
CA ASN A 253 7.54 -11.66 -10.29
C ASN A 253 7.08 -10.51 -9.40
N LEU A 254 7.24 -9.30 -9.91
CA LEU A 254 6.95 -8.04 -9.23
C LEU A 254 5.58 -7.56 -9.66
N TYR A 255 4.66 -7.39 -8.73
CA TYR A 255 3.33 -6.79 -8.95
C TYR A 255 3.36 -5.37 -8.42
N ILE A 256 3.46 -4.40 -9.30
CA ILE A 256 3.69 -3.00 -8.97
C ILE A 256 2.41 -2.22 -9.20
N ILE A 257 1.92 -1.57 -8.15
CA ILE A 257 0.77 -0.67 -8.25
C ILE A 257 1.19 0.63 -8.94
N ASP A 258 0.54 0.92 -10.06
CA ASP A 258 0.51 2.25 -10.65
C ASP A 258 -0.77 2.96 -10.16
N ARG A 259 -0.66 3.66 -9.02
CA ARG A 259 -1.80 4.12 -8.23
C ARG A 259 -2.75 5.02 -9.01
N GLU A 260 -2.25 6.10 -9.59
CA GLU A 260 -3.02 7.04 -10.39
C GLU A 260 -3.27 6.53 -11.83
N GLY A 261 -2.57 5.46 -12.22
CA GLY A 261 -2.85 4.70 -13.44
C GLY A 261 -3.96 3.67 -13.27
N HIS A 262 -4.43 3.45 -12.03
CA HIS A 262 -5.48 2.49 -11.67
C HIS A 262 -5.22 1.07 -12.18
N ARG A 263 -3.95 0.63 -12.15
CA ARG A 263 -3.52 -0.66 -12.67
C ARG A 263 -2.44 -1.28 -11.79
N VAL A 264 -2.24 -2.57 -11.98
CA VAL A 264 -1.07 -3.31 -11.49
C VAL A 264 -0.25 -3.75 -12.70
N GLU A 265 0.99 -3.35 -12.78
CA GLU A 265 1.91 -3.85 -13.79
C GLU A 265 2.77 -4.98 -13.21
N VAL A 266 2.97 -6.03 -14.01
CA VAL A 266 3.74 -7.20 -13.62
C VAL A 266 5.06 -7.24 -14.41
N PHE A 267 6.15 -7.34 -13.66
CA PHE A 267 7.51 -7.45 -14.19
C PHE A 267 8.18 -8.71 -13.65
N ASP A 268 9.21 -9.19 -14.33
CA ASP A 268 10.12 -10.15 -13.72
C ASP A 268 11.07 -9.45 -12.71
N LYS A 269 11.85 -10.22 -11.98
CA LYS A 269 12.83 -9.72 -11.00
C LYS A 269 13.94 -8.84 -11.59
N ASN A 270 14.11 -8.83 -12.90
CA ASN A 270 15.08 -8.00 -13.61
C ASN A 270 14.43 -6.75 -14.23
N LEU A 271 13.20 -6.41 -13.82
CA LEU A 271 12.41 -5.31 -14.35
C LEU A 271 12.15 -5.42 -15.86
N ASN A 272 11.90 -6.63 -16.39
CA ASN A 272 11.34 -6.81 -17.72
C ASN A 272 9.82 -6.94 -17.61
N TYR A 273 9.09 -6.15 -18.40
CA TYR A 273 7.63 -6.15 -18.40
C TYR A 273 7.06 -7.48 -18.86
N LEU A 274 6.05 -7.98 -18.15
CA LEU A 274 5.34 -9.21 -18.47
C LEU A 274 3.90 -8.94 -18.92
N ARG A 275 3.13 -8.18 -18.13
CA ARG A 275 1.72 -7.86 -18.39
C ARG A 275 1.19 -6.80 -17.45
N GLU A 276 -0.06 -6.37 -17.67
CA GLU A 276 -0.82 -5.54 -16.74
C GLU A 276 -2.12 -6.21 -16.30
N ILE A 277 -2.64 -5.77 -15.15
CA ILE A 277 -3.95 -6.14 -14.63
C ILE A 277 -4.72 -4.83 -14.39
N LYS A 278 -5.89 -4.72 -15.00
CA LYS A 278 -6.79 -3.58 -14.84
C LYS A 278 -8.14 -4.03 -14.31
N ASN A 279 -8.70 -3.23 -13.41
CA ASN A 279 -10.04 -3.38 -12.88
C ASN A 279 -10.63 -2.01 -12.54
N ASP A 280 -11.87 -2.02 -12.10
CA ASP A 280 -12.54 -0.85 -11.56
C ASP A 280 -12.15 -0.65 -10.08
N TRP A 281 -10.90 -0.25 -9.85
CA TRP A 281 -10.29 -0.03 -8.55
C TRP A 281 -9.41 1.24 -8.51
N ASN A 282 -9.06 1.66 -7.30
CA ASN A 282 -7.98 2.62 -7.02
C ASN A 282 -7.00 1.96 -6.03
N PRO A 283 -6.03 1.17 -6.53
CA PRO A 283 -5.18 0.33 -5.69
C PRO A 283 -4.13 1.18 -4.98
N TRP A 284 -4.02 1.03 -3.66
CA TRP A 284 -3.04 1.73 -2.84
C TRP A 284 -1.95 0.84 -2.27
N ASP A 285 -2.30 -0.39 -1.89
CA ASP A 285 -1.34 -1.41 -1.49
C ASP A 285 -1.76 -2.77 -2.01
N ILE A 286 -0.80 -3.67 -2.15
CA ILE A 286 -0.97 -5.00 -2.69
C ILE A 286 -0.20 -6.02 -1.85
N ASN A 287 -0.82 -7.15 -1.59
CA ASN A 287 -0.14 -8.32 -1.06
C ASN A 287 -0.48 -9.55 -1.90
N ILE A 288 0.44 -10.49 -1.97
CA ILE A 288 0.30 -11.73 -2.72
C ILE A 288 0.53 -12.90 -1.78
N SER A 289 -0.27 -13.94 -1.96
CA SER A 289 -0.15 -15.16 -1.19
C SER A 289 1.27 -15.74 -1.25
N ARG A 290 1.84 -15.99 -0.08
CA ARG A 290 3.17 -16.60 0.05
C ARG A 290 3.20 -18.08 -0.30
N LYS A 291 2.05 -18.74 -0.34
CA LYS A 291 1.96 -20.14 -0.75
C LYS A 291 2.28 -20.32 -2.23
N GLY A 292 2.34 -19.20 -3.00
CA GLY A 292 2.88 -19.13 -4.35
C GLY A 292 2.15 -19.96 -5.41
N THR A 293 1.30 -20.88 -4.99
CA THR A 293 0.61 -21.85 -5.85
C THR A 293 -0.87 -21.54 -6.03
N ASP A 294 -1.45 -20.73 -5.15
CA ASP A 294 -2.88 -20.42 -5.17
C ASP A 294 -3.24 -19.24 -6.11
N GLY A 295 -2.24 -18.52 -6.61
CA GLY A 295 -2.45 -17.44 -7.58
C GLY A 295 -3.34 -16.31 -7.06
N ILE A 296 -3.31 -16.02 -5.76
CA ILE A 296 -4.21 -15.05 -5.12
C ILE A 296 -3.47 -13.78 -4.73
N GLY A 297 -4.10 -12.64 -4.98
CA GLY A 297 -3.68 -11.32 -4.52
C GLY A 297 -4.77 -10.60 -3.75
N TRP A 298 -4.35 -9.63 -2.93
CA TRP A 298 -5.23 -8.72 -2.19
C TRP A 298 -4.81 -7.28 -2.45
N ILE A 299 -5.78 -6.39 -2.51
CA ILE A 299 -5.60 -4.95 -2.73
C ILE A 299 -6.29 -4.18 -1.59
N ALA A 300 -5.58 -3.21 -1.03
CA ALA A 300 -6.18 -2.09 -0.32
C ALA A 300 -6.69 -1.10 -1.37
N ASP A 301 -8.01 -0.99 -1.52
CA ASP A 301 -8.66 -0.21 -2.57
C ASP A 301 -9.31 1.05 -2.00
N HIS A 302 -8.74 2.21 -2.36
CA HIS A 302 -9.20 3.51 -1.89
C HIS A 302 -10.45 4.02 -2.62
N LYS A 303 -10.89 3.36 -3.70
CA LYS A 303 -12.07 3.79 -4.45
C LYS A 303 -13.30 3.89 -3.57
N ASP A 304 -13.53 2.86 -2.73
CA ASP A 304 -14.67 2.76 -1.84
C ASP A 304 -14.25 2.38 -0.41
N GLU A 305 -12.98 2.58 -0.05
CA GLU A 305 -12.38 2.19 1.24
C GLU A 305 -12.63 0.72 1.56
N ARG A 306 -12.16 -0.16 0.70
CA ARG A 306 -12.45 -1.59 0.76
C ARG A 306 -11.20 -2.44 0.57
N VAL A 307 -11.31 -3.71 0.87
CA VAL A 307 -10.30 -4.73 0.57
C VAL A 307 -10.84 -5.64 -0.52
N LEU A 308 -10.01 -5.91 -1.51
CA LEU A 308 -10.30 -6.81 -2.62
C LEU A 308 -9.42 -8.05 -2.55
N ARG A 309 -9.99 -9.21 -2.87
CA ARG A 309 -9.26 -10.44 -3.20
C ARG A 309 -9.43 -10.72 -4.68
N PHE A 310 -8.37 -11.05 -5.38
CA PHE A 310 -8.43 -11.29 -6.82
C PHE A 310 -7.52 -12.43 -7.27
N ASP A 311 -7.86 -13.03 -8.39
CA ASP A 311 -7.04 -14.04 -9.06
C ASP A 311 -5.92 -13.35 -9.85
N LEU A 312 -4.67 -13.70 -9.57
CA LEU A 312 -3.50 -13.05 -10.17
C LEU A 312 -3.43 -13.24 -11.68
N LYS A 313 -3.86 -14.39 -12.19
CA LYS A 313 -3.75 -14.72 -13.63
C LYS A 313 -4.78 -13.95 -14.47
N SER A 314 -6.02 -14.01 -14.07
CA SER A 314 -7.15 -13.40 -14.80
C SER A 314 -7.43 -11.95 -14.42
N GLY A 315 -6.95 -11.51 -13.26
CA GLY A 315 -7.30 -10.24 -12.67
C GLY A 315 -8.73 -10.21 -12.06
N LYS A 316 -9.47 -11.31 -12.12
CA LYS A 316 -10.87 -11.36 -11.65
C LYS A 316 -10.92 -11.14 -10.14
N ILE A 317 -11.71 -10.16 -9.69
CA ILE A 317 -12.02 -9.94 -8.27
C ILE A 317 -12.90 -11.10 -7.79
N THR A 318 -12.52 -11.73 -6.68
CA THR A 318 -13.17 -12.93 -6.13
C THR A 318 -13.84 -12.69 -4.78
N ALA A 319 -13.46 -11.61 -4.08
CA ALA A 319 -14.15 -11.17 -2.86
C ALA A 319 -13.94 -9.66 -2.67
N VAL A 320 -14.90 -9.03 -2.01
CA VAL A 320 -14.88 -7.60 -1.67
C VAL A 320 -15.48 -7.41 -0.28
N TRP A 321 -14.79 -6.70 0.60
CA TRP A 321 -15.34 -6.30 1.89
C TRP A 321 -14.78 -4.96 2.34
N GLY A 322 -15.45 -4.33 3.28
CA GLY A 322 -15.14 -2.98 3.73
C GLY A 322 -15.96 -1.92 2.99
N LYS A 323 -15.99 -0.78 3.57
CA LYS A 323 -16.59 0.47 3.04
C LYS A 323 -16.06 1.64 3.85
N GLN A 324 -16.30 2.85 3.39
CA GLN A 324 -15.94 4.05 4.13
C GLN A 324 -16.69 4.14 5.46
N GLY A 325 -15.96 4.40 6.54
CA GLY A 325 -16.49 4.61 7.88
C GLY A 325 -15.53 4.27 9.00
N TRP A 326 -16.04 4.27 10.25
CA TRP A 326 -15.27 4.08 11.47
C TRP A 326 -15.67 2.82 12.26
N GLY A 327 -16.74 2.17 11.84
CA GLY A 327 -17.24 0.95 12.46
C GLY A 327 -16.35 -0.28 12.18
N PRO A 328 -16.74 -1.44 12.73
CA PRO A 328 -16.13 -2.72 12.39
C PRO A 328 -16.22 -2.99 10.89
N SER A 329 -15.11 -3.43 10.29
CA SER A 329 -15.00 -3.67 8.83
C SER A 329 -15.23 -2.42 7.95
N GLU A 330 -15.15 -1.21 8.50
CA GLU A 330 -15.14 0.04 7.76
C GLU A 330 -13.75 0.66 7.83
N PHE A 331 -13.38 1.53 6.86
CA PHE A 331 -12.09 2.18 6.80
C PHE A 331 -12.23 3.67 6.48
N ASP A 332 -11.34 4.49 7.06
CA ASP A 332 -11.17 5.90 6.69
C ASP A 332 -9.74 6.13 6.19
N TRP A 333 -9.39 5.53 5.08
CA TRP A 333 -8.10 5.48 4.39
C TRP A 333 -7.38 4.15 4.55
N VAL A 334 -7.88 3.12 3.85
CA VAL A 334 -7.18 1.83 3.78
C VAL A 334 -5.90 2.00 2.97
N HIS A 335 -4.73 1.89 3.63
CA HIS A 335 -3.43 2.25 3.04
C HIS A 335 -2.38 1.15 3.10
N GLY A 336 -2.58 0.11 3.89
CA GLY A 336 -1.65 -1.00 4.02
C GLY A 336 -2.38 -2.33 4.09
N ILE A 337 -1.82 -3.37 3.46
CA ILE A 337 -2.37 -4.72 3.50
C ILE A 337 -1.26 -5.76 3.56
N VAL A 338 -1.40 -6.74 4.46
CA VAL A 338 -0.58 -7.95 4.46
C VAL A 338 -1.43 -9.18 4.75
N VAL A 339 -0.95 -10.34 4.33
CA VAL A 339 -1.64 -11.62 4.51
C VAL A 339 -0.68 -12.65 5.06
N ASP A 340 -1.08 -13.33 6.14
CA ASP A 340 -0.27 -14.37 6.77
C ASP A 340 -0.34 -15.71 6.00
N SER A 341 0.49 -16.67 6.42
CA SER A 341 0.57 -17.99 5.77
C SER A 341 -0.72 -18.82 5.90
N LYS A 342 -1.64 -18.43 6.79
CA LYS A 342 -2.94 -19.05 6.98
C LYS A 342 -4.06 -18.35 6.21
N GLY A 343 -3.74 -17.26 5.49
CA GLY A 343 -4.68 -16.48 4.71
C GLY A 343 -5.48 -15.45 5.51
N ALA A 344 -5.08 -15.15 6.77
CA ALA A 344 -5.66 -14.02 7.48
C ALA A 344 -5.12 -12.70 6.90
N VAL A 345 -6.02 -11.75 6.70
CA VAL A 345 -5.74 -10.44 6.08
C VAL A 345 -5.68 -9.38 7.17
N TYR A 346 -4.65 -8.55 7.11
CA TYR A 346 -4.45 -7.41 8.01
C TYR A 346 -4.47 -6.14 7.18
N ALA A 347 -5.43 -5.27 7.45
CA ALA A 347 -5.62 -4.01 6.72
C ALA A 347 -5.40 -2.80 7.65
N ALA A 348 -4.51 -1.91 7.26
CA ALA A 348 -4.22 -0.68 7.99
C ALA A 348 -5.14 0.43 7.54
N ASP A 349 -5.81 1.04 8.51
CA ASP A 349 -6.66 2.21 8.38
C ASP A 349 -5.91 3.42 8.93
N THR A 350 -5.33 4.24 8.02
CA THR A 350 -4.42 5.32 8.41
C THR A 350 -5.10 6.37 9.28
N TYR A 351 -6.25 6.91 8.85
CA TYR A 351 -6.98 7.88 9.65
C TYR A 351 -7.82 7.24 10.75
N GLY A 352 -8.23 5.98 10.56
CA GLY A 352 -8.84 5.17 11.60
C GLY A 352 -7.87 4.84 12.74
N GLN A 353 -6.56 5.01 12.51
CA GLN A 353 -5.48 4.73 13.46
C GLN A 353 -5.60 3.33 14.06
N ARG A 354 -5.91 2.37 13.21
CA ARG A 354 -6.14 0.98 13.61
C ARG A 354 -5.71 0.01 12.51
N ILE A 355 -5.52 -1.23 12.91
CA ILE A 355 -5.38 -2.35 12.00
C ILE A 355 -6.55 -3.27 12.24
N GLN A 356 -7.16 -3.75 11.19
CA GLN A 356 -8.24 -4.72 11.26
C GLN A 356 -7.77 -6.05 10.67
N LYS A 357 -7.91 -7.12 11.45
CA LYS A 357 -7.59 -8.49 11.03
C LYS A 357 -8.87 -9.21 10.60
N PHE A 358 -8.80 -9.85 9.45
CA PHE A 358 -9.90 -10.66 8.91
C PHE A 358 -9.44 -12.11 8.72
N VAL A 359 -10.27 -13.06 9.13
CA VAL A 359 -10.05 -14.50 8.91
C VAL A 359 -11.17 -15.06 8.07
N ARG A 360 -10.87 -16.02 7.21
CA ARG A 360 -11.88 -16.69 6.41
C ARG A 360 -12.62 -17.72 7.25
N SER A 361 -13.95 -17.60 7.34
CA SER A 361 -14.79 -18.61 8.03
C SER A 361 -14.87 -19.87 7.16
N GLY A 362 -14.45 -20.98 7.72
CA GLY A 362 -14.59 -22.27 7.05
C GLY A 362 -13.30 -22.97 6.69
N GLY A 363 -12.17 -22.68 7.37
CA GLY A 363 -10.97 -23.55 7.44
C GLY A 363 -10.57 -24.36 6.20
N ALA A 364 -10.98 -23.95 5.01
CA ALA A 364 -10.53 -24.56 3.77
C ALA A 364 -9.23 -23.87 3.37
N THR A 365 -8.14 -24.54 3.59
CA THR A 365 -6.90 -24.35 2.81
C THR A 365 -7.27 -24.61 1.36
N ASP A 366 -7.47 -23.56 0.58
CA ASP A 366 -7.45 -23.70 -0.88
C ASP A 366 -6.05 -24.05 -1.34
#